data_20c1de54f09fb91877c805f0d95ce6f9
#
_entry.id   20c1de54f09fb91877c805f0d95ce6f9
#
_cell.length_a   1.000
_cell.length_b   1.000
_cell.length_c   1.000
_cell.angle_alpha   90.00
_cell.angle_beta   90.00
_cell.angle_gamma   90.00
#
_symmetry.space_group_name_H-M   'P 1'
#
loop_
_entity.id
_entity.type
_entity.pdbx_description
1 polymer ?
#
loop_
_entity_poly.entity_id
_entity_poly.type
_entity_poly.pdbx_seq_one_letter_code
_entity_poly.pdbx_strand_id
1 'polypeptide(L)'
;MKISVLCFDLSDNAAGRADLLARLLEPLGSVEVIGPRTGPGVWAPMASGPVRYEALPSHRMPGFLGTMAQLARRADGELIVASKTRLGSAGVGYLKRVMSRRPLLVDIDDWEVGFYLRSGFWGTVGRALNLGNPSGLPWTWLCEHATGLADGIIVASRFLEARFGGVLVTHVRDTDAWKPGAADPAEGRRRLRLGAEPLVMFLGTPRAYKGLDDLADAVASLRRPDVALAVIGASPDSDAGRGILARCPKARLIPWVPFEQIPAFLSAADVVAVPQRLTSDTIGQVPAKLLDAMALGRPVVSTRVSMIPEILEGCGLLVEPGDVQGLAAAIARLLDDRTEAQALGSRARERCVERYSFEAARRVLFPLVTRVMAGR
;
A
#
# COMPACT_ATOMS: atom_id res chain seq x y z
N MET A 1 15.96 22.37 -3.16
CA MET A 1 15.32 22.28 -1.83
C MET A 1 15.67 20.96 -1.19
N LYS A 2 15.95 20.92 0.12
CA LYS A 2 16.09 19.66 0.87
C LYS A 2 14.76 19.28 1.50
N ILE A 3 14.36 18.00 1.38
CA ILE A 3 13.09 17.48 1.89
C ILE A 3 13.38 16.28 2.80
N SER A 4 12.84 16.28 4.01
CA SER A 4 12.90 15.14 4.91
C SER A 4 11.53 14.47 5.01
N VAL A 5 11.41 13.22 4.56
CA VAL A 5 10.22 12.40 4.69
C VAL A 5 10.34 11.56 5.97
N LEU A 6 9.40 11.72 6.89
CA LEU A 6 9.36 10.98 8.14
C LEU A 6 8.50 9.71 8.00
N CYS A 7 9.08 8.56 8.29
CA CYS A 7 8.40 7.26 8.36
C CYS A 7 8.26 6.81 9.80
N PHE A 8 7.14 6.18 10.19
CA PHE A 8 6.96 5.79 11.59
C PHE A 8 7.65 4.48 11.97
N ASP A 9 7.94 3.61 11.01
CA ASP A 9 8.79 2.42 11.14
C ASP A 9 9.39 2.04 9.79
N LEU A 10 10.71 2.14 9.69
CA LEU A 10 11.43 1.80 8.46
C LEU A 10 11.61 0.29 8.26
N SER A 11 11.33 -0.53 9.27
CA SER A 11 11.52 -1.98 9.21
C SER A 11 10.28 -2.75 8.76
N ASP A 12 9.18 -2.07 8.43
CA ASP A 12 7.95 -2.68 7.94
C ASP A 12 7.42 -2.02 6.64
N ASN A 13 6.22 -2.41 6.22
CA ASN A 13 5.60 -1.95 4.97
C ASN A 13 5.25 -0.45 4.96
N ALA A 14 5.34 0.25 6.06
CA ALA A 14 5.19 1.70 6.12
C ALA A 14 6.28 2.42 5.30
N ALA A 15 7.48 1.81 5.21
CA ALA A 15 8.55 2.31 4.36
C ALA A 15 8.14 2.47 2.90
N GLY A 16 7.23 1.63 2.39
CA GLY A 16 6.75 1.69 1.01
C GLY A 16 5.98 2.99 0.68
N ARG A 17 5.17 3.54 1.60
CA ARG A 17 4.49 4.83 1.37
C ARG A 17 5.47 5.99 1.48
N ALA A 18 6.39 5.93 2.43
CA ALA A 18 7.42 6.96 2.60
C ALA A 18 8.37 6.99 1.38
N ASP A 19 8.77 5.84 0.83
CA ASP A 19 9.53 5.72 -0.43
C ASP A 19 8.78 6.35 -1.60
N LEU A 20 7.50 6.01 -1.76
CA LEU A 20 6.65 6.58 -2.80
C LEU A 20 6.62 8.11 -2.74
N LEU A 21 6.41 8.69 -1.55
CA LEU A 21 6.43 10.15 -1.35
C LEU A 21 7.79 10.74 -1.66
N ALA A 22 8.88 10.10 -1.23
CA ALA A 22 10.23 10.54 -1.53
C ALA A 22 10.47 10.61 -3.04
N ARG A 23 10.15 9.55 -3.79
CA ARG A 23 10.28 9.49 -5.24
C ARG A 23 9.38 10.48 -5.98
N LEU A 24 8.19 10.78 -5.46
CA LEU A 24 7.33 11.81 -6.02
C LEU A 24 7.94 13.21 -5.88
N LEU A 25 8.65 13.46 -4.79
CA LEU A 25 9.22 14.76 -4.45
C LEU A 25 10.65 15.00 -4.99
N GLU A 26 11.35 13.96 -5.46
CA GLU A 26 12.70 14.06 -6.04
C GLU A 26 12.88 15.21 -7.05
N PRO A 27 11.93 15.49 -7.98
CA PRO A 27 12.10 16.60 -8.92
C PRO A 27 12.18 17.99 -8.27
N LEU A 28 11.76 18.12 -7.00
CA LEU A 28 11.81 19.37 -6.25
C LEU A 28 13.14 19.56 -5.51
N GLY A 29 13.98 18.54 -5.43
CA GLY A 29 15.32 18.63 -4.81
C GLY A 29 15.79 17.35 -4.16
N SER A 30 16.74 17.45 -3.24
CA SER A 30 17.25 16.27 -2.53
C SER A 30 16.26 15.78 -1.48
N VAL A 31 15.97 14.48 -1.48
CA VAL A 31 15.01 13.85 -0.57
C VAL A 31 15.70 12.75 0.24
N GLU A 32 15.41 12.70 1.53
CA GLU A 32 15.82 11.63 2.42
C GLU A 32 14.62 11.11 3.21
N VAL A 33 14.62 9.82 3.56
CA VAL A 33 13.61 9.21 4.41
C VAL A 33 14.22 8.89 5.77
N ILE A 34 13.63 9.41 6.82
CA ILE A 34 14.13 9.27 8.19
C ILE A 34 13.06 8.63 9.07
N GLY A 35 13.43 7.68 9.90
CA GLY A 35 12.45 7.07 10.79
C GLY A 35 13.06 6.16 11.84
N PRO A 36 12.27 5.75 12.85
CA PRO A 36 12.67 4.69 13.76
C PRO A 36 12.62 3.34 13.03
N ARG A 37 13.30 2.35 13.59
CA ARG A 37 13.20 0.95 13.19
C ARG A 37 12.97 0.06 14.40
N THR A 38 12.03 -0.86 14.30
CA THR A 38 11.78 -1.89 15.33
C THR A 38 12.50 -3.20 14.98
N GLY A 39 12.77 -3.43 13.71
CA GLY A 39 13.50 -4.58 13.16
C GLY A 39 14.98 -4.30 12.90
N PRO A 40 15.67 -5.26 12.25
CA PRO A 40 17.13 -5.22 12.05
C PRO A 40 17.60 -4.16 11.04
N GLY A 41 16.73 -3.68 10.14
CA GLY A 41 17.11 -2.74 9.08
C GLY A 41 15.91 -2.09 8.41
N VAL A 42 16.14 -1.49 7.26
CA VAL A 42 15.08 -1.00 6.36
C VAL A 42 14.31 -2.19 5.80
N TRP A 43 13.00 -2.04 5.63
CA TRP A 43 12.15 -3.07 5.05
C TRP A 43 12.73 -3.57 3.72
N ALA A 44 12.99 -4.88 3.68
CA ALA A 44 13.81 -5.45 2.63
C ALA A 44 13.35 -5.12 1.19
N PRO A 45 12.03 -4.98 0.84
CA PRO A 45 11.62 -4.55 -0.50
C PRO A 45 12.12 -3.17 -0.91
N MET A 46 12.44 -2.29 0.04
CA MET A 46 12.89 -0.92 -0.22
C MET A 46 14.40 -0.73 -0.01
N ALA A 47 15.07 -1.70 0.62
CA ALA A 47 16.47 -1.56 1.04
C ALA A 47 17.47 -1.39 -0.13
N SER A 48 17.14 -1.89 -1.32
CA SER A 48 17.95 -1.78 -2.54
C SER A 48 17.55 -0.61 -3.45
N GLY A 49 16.52 0.17 -3.05
CA GLY A 49 16.00 1.29 -3.86
C GLY A 49 16.94 2.51 -3.89
N PRO A 50 16.65 3.50 -4.76
CA PRO A 50 17.47 4.71 -4.92
C PRO A 50 17.35 5.71 -3.78
N VAL A 51 16.32 5.56 -2.93
CA VAL A 51 16.02 6.50 -1.85
C VAL A 51 17.01 6.33 -0.70
N ARG A 52 17.51 7.44 -0.17
CA ARG A 52 18.38 7.45 1.02
C ARG A 52 17.55 7.28 2.28
N TYR A 53 17.87 6.24 3.08
CA TYR A 53 17.23 5.99 4.36
C TYR A 53 18.15 6.27 5.54
N GLU A 54 17.61 6.90 6.58
CA GLU A 54 18.29 7.07 7.87
C GLU A 54 17.41 6.47 8.97
N ALA A 55 17.87 5.34 9.54
CA ALA A 55 17.11 4.55 10.50
C ALA A 55 17.71 4.65 11.91
N LEU A 56 16.90 5.04 12.89
CA LEU A 56 17.27 5.06 14.31
C LEU A 56 16.61 3.89 15.05
N PRO A 57 17.24 3.31 16.09
CA PRO A 57 16.59 2.31 16.92
C PRO A 57 15.33 2.88 17.59
N SER A 58 14.24 2.09 17.53
CA SER A 58 13.01 2.39 18.26
C SER A 58 13.12 1.87 19.70
N HIS A 59 12.48 2.58 20.63
CA HIS A 59 12.38 2.21 22.04
C HIS A 59 10.91 2.23 22.48
N ARG A 60 10.60 1.58 23.59
CA ARG A 60 9.30 1.78 24.26
C ARG A 60 9.28 3.13 25.00
N MET A 61 8.08 3.63 25.30
CA MET A 61 7.94 4.80 26.15
C MET A 61 8.48 4.49 27.58
N PRO A 62 9.14 5.43 28.25
CA PRO A 62 9.41 6.82 27.84
C PRO A 62 10.66 6.97 26.95
N GLY A 63 11.48 5.93 26.74
CA GLY A 63 12.72 5.99 25.94
C GLY A 63 12.53 6.50 24.53
N PHE A 64 11.35 6.27 23.93
CA PHE A 64 11.00 6.76 22.59
C PHE A 64 11.02 8.29 22.47
N LEU A 65 10.83 9.04 23.56
CA LEU A 65 10.96 10.51 23.55
C LEU A 65 12.38 10.96 23.14
N GLY A 66 13.40 10.21 23.55
CA GLY A 66 14.78 10.43 23.13
C GLY A 66 14.97 10.13 21.62
N THR A 67 14.35 9.06 21.12
CA THR A 67 14.33 8.75 19.67
C THR A 67 13.63 9.86 18.88
N MET A 68 12.47 10.36 19.33
CA MET A 68 11.75 11.47 18.69
C MET A 68 12.60 12.74 18.61
N ALA A 69 13.28 13.10 19.71
CA ALA A 69 14.15 14.28 19.76
C ALA A 69 15.32 14.15 18.76
N GLN A 70 15.92 12.96 18.65
CA GLN A 70 16.99 12.68 17.69
C GLN A 70 16.48 12.75 16.24
N LEU A 71 15.32 12.14 15.95
CA LEU A 71 14.69 12.19 14.62
C LEU A 71 14.37 13.64 14.23
N ALA A 72 13.79 14.43 15.15
CA ALA A 72 13.47 15.83 14.90
C ALA A 72 14.71 16.71 14.64
N ARG A 73 15.86 16.40 15.25
CA ARG A 73 17.13 17.09 14.97
C ARG A 73 17.68 16.73 13.60
N ARG A 74 17.62 15.47 13.21
CA ARG A 74 18.16 14.94 11.93
C ARG A 74 17.30 15.31 10.73
N ALA A 75 15.99 15.46 10.91
CA ALA A 75 15.08 15.94 9.88
C ALA A 75 15.35 17.43 9.61
N ASP A 76 16.40 17.73 8.83
CA ASP A 76 16.87 19.11 8.59
C ASP A 76 16.36 19.69 7.26
N GLY A 77 15.46 18.98 6.56
CA GLY A 77 14.81 19.44 5.33
C GLY A 77 14.14 20.80 5.48
N GLU A 78 14.09 21.56 4.41
CA GLU A 78 13.33 22.82 4.32
C GLU A 78 11.82 22.56 4.35
N LEU A 79 11.41 21.40 3.84
CA LEU A 79 10.07 20.83 3.94
C LEU A 79 10.13 19.51 4.71
N ILE A 80 9.25 19.34 5.66
CA ILE A 80 9.03 18.06 6.36
C ILE A 80 7.75 17.41 5.84
N VAL A 81 7.81 16.14 5.51
CA VAL A 81 6.65 15.35 5.09
C VAL A 81 6.52 14.15 6.02
N ALA A 82 5.47 14.06 6.79
CA ALA A 82 5.24 12.97 7.74
C ALA A 82 4.29 11.94 7.13
N SER A 83 4.79 10.75 6.83
CA SER A 83 3.98 9.64 6.32
C SER A 83 3.31 8.89 7.46
N LYS A 84 2.00 8.86 7.46
CA LYS A 84 1.09 8.28 8.46
C LYS A 84 0.98 9.09 9.76
N THR A 85 -0.20 9.03 10.37
CA THR A 85 -0.53 9.72 11.64
C THR A 85 -0.03 8.94 12.86
N ARG A 86 1.26 8.62 12.88
CA ARG A 86 1.91 7.88 13.98
C ARG A 86 2.94 8.74 14.72
N LEU A 87 3.24 8.37 15.96
CA LEU A 87 4.16 9.15 16.79
C LEU A 87 5.57 9.24 16.17
N GLY A 88 6.05 8.16 15.52
CA GLY A 88 7.37 8.12 14.86
C GLY A 88 7.48 8.93 13.56
N SER A 89 6.36 9.38 13.00
CA SER A 89 6.31 10.23 11.81
C SER A 89 5.61 11.57 12.09
N ALA A 90 4.26 11.60 12.14
CA ALA A 90 3.53 12.85 12.41
C ALA A 90 3.90 13.47 13.75
N GLY A 91 4.05 12.68 14.83
CA GLY A 91 4.48 13.20 16.14
C GLY A 91 5.86 13.86 16.10
N VAL A 92 6.81 13.27 15.38
CA VAL A 92 8.13 13.88 15.13
C VAL A 92 7.99 15.14 14.28
N GLY A 93 7.13 15.13 13.25
CA GLY A 93 6.82 16.28 12.41
C GLY A 93 6.25 17.46 13.20
N TYR A 94 5.29 17.20 14.09
CA TYR A 94 4.72 18.23 14.98
C TYR A 94 5.76 18.82 15.92
N LEU A 95 6.60 17.95 16.53
CA LEU A 95 7.69 18.41 17.37
C LEU A 95 8.66 19.31 16.56
N LYS A 96 9.05 18.89 15.35
CA LYS A 96 9.91 19.67 14.47
C LYS A 96 9.28 21.01 14.07
N ARG A 97 7.98 21.02 13.77
CA ARG A 97 7.22 22.25 13.42
C ARG A 97 7.25 23.24 14.58
N VAL A 98 7.06 22.79 15.82
CA VAL A 98 7.11 23.64 17.01
C VAL A 98 8.53 24.16 17.26
N MET A 99 9.54 23.29 17.14
CA MET A 99 10.95 23.65 17.42
C MET A 99 11.56 24.60 16.40
N SER A 100 11.22 24.49 15.13
CA SER A 100 11.97 25.18 14.06
C SER A 100 11.07 25.89 13.05
N ARG A 101 9.74 25.87 13.22
CA ARG A 101 8.75 26.45 12.29
C ARG A 101 8.90 25.97 10.84
N ARG A 102 9.51 24.79 10.62
CA ARG A 102 9.62 24.21 9.27
C ARG A 102 8.23 23.85 8.77
N PRO A 103 7.92 24.10 7.48
CA PRO A 103 6.68 23.66 6.86
C PRO A 103 6.51 22.17 6.99
N LEU A 104 5.31 21.73 7.33
CA LEU A 104 4.95 20.34 7.58
C LEU A 104 3.76 19.91 6.72
N LEU A 105 3.94 18.89 5.91
CA LEU A 105 2.87 18.12 5.29
C LEU A 105 2.68 16.81 6.07
N VAL A 106 1.42 16.44 6.31
CA VAL A 106 1.05 15.13 6.88
C VAL A 106 0.35 14.32 5.81
N ASP A 107 0.88 13.13 5.53
CA ASP A 107 0.28 12.17 4.59
C ASP A 107 -0.47 11.09 5.36
N ILE A 108 -1.73 10.87 5.00
CA ILE A 108 -2.66 9.92 5.63
C ILE A 108 -3.12 8.94 4.55
N ASP A 109 -2.45 7.78 4.45
CA ASP A 109 -2.78 6.75 3.45
C ASP A 109 -3.72 5.67 3.98
N ASP A 110 -3.80 5.51 5.30
CA ASP A 110 -4.69 4.60 6.01
C ASP A 110 -5.40 5.31 7.17
N TRP A 111 -6.59 4.84 7.54
CA TRP A 111 -7.20 5.24 8.81
C TRP A 111 -6.57 4.47 9.95
N GLU A 112 -5.50 5.03 10.52
CA GLU A 112 -4.65 4.35 11.48
C GLU A 112 -5.37 3.96 12.78
N VAL A 113 -6.28 4.80 13.29
CA VAL A 113 -7.14 4.47 14.44
C VAL A 113 -8.10 3.32 14.10
N GLY A 114 -8.60 3.25 12.87
CA GLY A 114 -9.50 2.19 12.40
C GLY A 114 -8.93 0.78 12.59
N PHE A 115 -7.63 0.59 12.48
CA PHE A 115 -6.97 -0.70 12.73
C PHE A 115 -7.12 -1.21 14.17
N TYR A 116 -7.35 -0.32 15.13
CA TYR A 116 -7.55 -0.69 16.54
C TYR A 116 -9.00 -1.00 16.90
N LEU A 117 -9.96 -0.46 16.16
CA LEU A 117 -11.39 -0.59 16.47
C LEU A 117 -11.97 -1.98 16.18
N ARG A 118 -11.34 -2.76 15.32
CA ARG A 118 -11.80 -4.11 14.93
C ARG A 118 -11.79 -5.16 16.06
N SER A 119 -11.17 -4.87 17.20
CA SER A 119 -10.94 -5.86 18.28
C SER A 119 -12.06 -5.92 19.31
N GLY A 120 -13.21 -5.33 19.04
CA GLY A 120 -14.30 -5.21 19.99
C GLY A 120 -13.98 -4.25 21.15
N PHE A 121 -14.94 -4.03 22.03
CA PHE A 121 -14.84 -3.03 23.10
C PHE A 121 -13.66 -3.31 24.06
N TRP A 122 -13.56 -4.51 24.63
CA TRP A 122 -12.51 -4.85 25.58
C TRP A 122 -11.11 -4.88 24.97
N GLY A 123 -11.00 -5.33 23.73
CA GLY A 123 -9.73 -5.26 23.00
C GLY A 123 -9.28 -3.82 22.73
N THR A 124 -10.21 -2.93 22.45
CA THR A 124 -9.94 -1.50 22.26
C THR A 124 -9.53 -0.84 23.58
N VAL A 125 -10.21 -1.15 24.71
CA VAL A 125 -9.83 -0.66 26.05
C VAL A 125 -8.41 -1.09 26.42
N GLY A 126 -8.07 -2.38 26.25
CA GLY A 126 -6.72 -2.88 26.53
C GLY A 126 -5.63 -2.17 25.69
N ARG A 127 -5.94 -1.85 24.44
CA ARG A 127 -5.04 -1.08 23.57
C ARG A 127 -4.94 0.39 23.94
N ALA A 128 -6.03 1.00 24.42
CA ALA A 128 -6.04 2.38 24.89
C ALA A 128 -5.17 2.56 26.16
N LEU A 129 -5.04 1.53 26.97
CA LEU A 129 -4.19 1.55 28.18
C LEU A 129 -2.69 1.26 27.88
N ASN A 130 -2.34 0.85 26.66
CA ASN A 130 -0.95 0.55 26.30
C ASN A 130 -0.16 1.81 25.92
N LEU A 131 0.15 2.63 26.91
CA LEU A 131 0.96 3.84 26.74
C LEU A 131 2.44 3.54 26.46
N GLY A 132 2.91 2.33 26.77
CA GLY A 132 4.31 1.94 26.56
C GLY A 132 4.68 1.69 25.09
N ASN A 133 3.69 1.50 24.20
CA ASN A 133 3.92 1.31 22.77
C ASN A 133 3.79 2.65 22.02
N PRO A 134 4.87 3.23 21.44
CA PRO A 134 4.83 4.50 20.71
C PRO A 134 3.94 4.45 19.46
N SER A 135 3.72 3.25 18.90
CA SER A 135 2.77 3.04 17.81
C SER A 135 1.38 2.62 18.30
N GLY A 136 1.09 2.70 19.61
CA GLY A 136 -0.18 2.31 20.21
C GLY A 136 -1.34 3.26 19.90
N LEU A 137 -2.57 2.82 20.20
CA LEU A 137 -3.80 3.59 19.98
C LEU A 137 -3.76 5.00 20.59
N PRO A 138 -3.32 5.23 21.86
CA PRO A 138 -3.35 6.57 22.45
C PRO A 138 -2.53 7.59 21.64
N TRP A 139 -1.34 7.20 21.24
CA TRP A 139 -0.43 8.06 20.49
C TRP A 139 -0.88 8.28 19.05
N THR A 140 -1.45 7.25 18.41
CA THR A 140 -2.05 7.35 17.08
C THR A 140 -3.26 8.28 17.10
N TRP A 141 -4.14 8.12 18.08
CA TRP A 141 -5.31 8.99 18.28
C TRP A 141 -4.88 10.44 18.47
N LEU A 142 -3.87 10.69 19.32
CA LEU A 142 -3.32 12.02 19.53
C LEU A 142 -2.78 12.63 18.24
N CYS A 143 -2.02 11.86 17.46
CA CYS A 143 -1.46 12.33 16.18
C CYS A 143 -2.56 12.63 15.15
N GLU A 144 -3.63 11.83 15.09
CA GLU A 144 -4.77 12.10 14.20
C GLU A 144 -5.51 13.40 14.58
N HIS A 145 -5.67 13.69 15.89
CA HIS A 145 -6.34 14.92 16.34
C HIS A 145 -5.45 16.16 16.24
N ALA A 146 -4.14 15.98 16.15
CA ALA A 146 -3.17 17.06 16.00
C ALA A 146 -2.90 17.44 14.53
N THR A 147 -3.64 16.91 13.56
CA THR A 147 -3.43 17.19 12.12
C THR A 147 -3.58 18.66 11.78
N GLY A 148 -4.33 19.44 12.56
CA GLY A 148 -4.41 20.90 12.44
C GLY A 148 -3.10 21.66 12.69
N LEU A 149 -2.05 21.00 13.21
CA LEU A 149 -0.70 21.56 13.33
C LEU A 149 0.10 21.50 11.99
N ALA A 150 -0.38 20.75 11.00
CA ALA A 150 0.24 20.68 9.68
C ALA A 150 -0.14 21.89 8.82
N ASP A 151 0.77 22.30 7.96
CA ASP A 151 0.53 23.35 6.97
C ASP A 151 -0.25 22.83 5.75
N GLY A 152 -0.33 21.49 5.59
CA GLY A 152 -1.15 20.84 4.58
C GLY A 152 -1.27 19.34 4.84
N ILE A 153 -2.33 18.74 4.31
CA ILE A 153 -2.66 17.32 4.47
C ILE A 153 -2.75 16.68 3.08
N ILE A 154 -2.14 15.51 2.97
CA ILE A 154 -2.25 14.61 1.81
C ILE A 154 -3.08 13.41 2.30
N VAL A 155 -4.04 12.95 1.49
CA VAL A 155 -4.87 11.80 1.81
C VAL A 155 -4.90 10.82 0.64
N ALA A 156 -5.00 9.51 0.93
CA ALA A 156 -4.95 8.50 -0.12
C ALA A 156 -6.32 8.03 -0.60
N SER A 157 -7.42 8.41 0.06
CA SER A 157 -8.76 7.98 -0.32
C SER A 157 -9.83 9.05 -0.04
N ARG A 158 -10.99 8.93 -0.70
CA ARG A 158 -12.15 9.80 -0.48
C ARG A 158 -12.67 9.74 0.96
N PHE A 159 -12.61 8.57 1.59
CA PHE A 159 -12.95 8.41 3.00
C PHE A 159 -12.05 9.26 3.90
N LEU A 160 -10.75 9.24 3.63
CA LEU A 160 -9.77 10.03 4.38
C LEU A 160 -9.91 11.54 4.07
N GLU A 161 -10.20 11.90 2.82
CA GLU A 161 -10.48 13.28 2.41
C GLU A 161 -11.70 13.84 3.15
N ALA A 162 -12.79 13.07 3.23
CA ALA A 162 -13.99 13.48 3.97
C ALA A 162 -13.74 13.62 5.49
N ARG A 163 -12.81 12.82 6.04
CA ARG A 163 -12.51 12.79 7.48
C ARG A 163 -11.50 13.85 7.92
N PHE A 164 -10.45 14.08 7.14
CA PHE A 164 -9.30 14.92 7.51
C PHE A 164 -9.15 16.15 6.64
N GLY A 165 -9.94 16.26 5.56
CA GLY A 165 -9.67 17.23 4.51
C GLY A 165 -8.40 16.92 3.73
N GLY A 166 -7.84 17.94 3.08
CA GLY A 166 -6.55 17.83 2.40
C GLY A 166 -6.67 17.56 0.91
N VAL A 167 -5.57 17.11 0.31
CA VAL A 167 -5.42 16.90 -1.13
C VAL A 167 -5.31 15.40 -1.41
N LEU A 168 -6.14 14.90 -2.32
CA LEU A 168 -6.17 13.49 -2.67
C LEU A 168 -4.97 13.11 -3.55
N VAL A 169 -4.02 12.36 -2.98
CA VAL A 169 -2.90 11.72 -3.67
C VAL A 169 -2.87 10.25 -3.25
N THR A 170 -3.59 9.42 -3.97
CA THR A 170 -3.68 7.97 -3.68
C THR A 170 -2.33 7.25 -3.89
N HIS A 171 -2.30 5.95 -3.78
CA HIS A 171 -1.16 5.19 -4.28
C HIS A 171 -1.03 5.40 -5.79
N VAL A 172 0.19 5.46 -6.29
CA VAL A 172 0.51 5.65 -7.71
C VAL A 172 1.70 4.79 -8.11
N ARG A 173 1.95 4.68 -9.40
CA ARG A 173 3.09 3.93 -9.94
C ARG A 173 3.91 4.78 -10.91
N ASP A 174 5.20 4.44 -10.96
CA ASP A 174 6.08 4.84 -12.03
C ASP A 174 5.66 4.07 -13.29
N THR A 175 4.81 4.67 -14.08
CA THR A 175 4.22 4.03 -15.26
C THR A 175 5.20 3.93 -16.43
N ASP A 176 6.36 4.55 -16.38
CA ASP A 176 7.42 4.38 -17.37
C ASP A 176 8.26 3.14 -17.08
N ALA A 177 8.52 2.89 -15.80
CA ALA A 177 9.19 1.67 -15.34
C ALA A 177 8.22 0.46 -15.32
N TRP A 178 6.96 0.68 -14.90
CA TRP A 178 5.91 -0.36 -14.83
C TRP A 178 4.98 -0.25 -16.03
N LYS A 179 5.29 -0.98 -17.09
CA LYS A 179 4.51 -1.00 -18.35
C LYS A 179 4.47 -2.41 -18.95
N PRO A 180 3.49 -2.71 -19.81
CA PRO A 180 3.50 -3.93 -20.58
C PRO A 180 4.83 -4.11 -21.31
N GLY A 181 5.41 -5.31 -21.24
CA GLY A 181 6.72 -5.63 -21.84
C GLY A 181 7.94 -5.21 -21.00
N ALA A 182 7.77 -4.55 -19.85
CA ALA A 182 8.89 -4.20 -18.95
C ALA A 182 9.56 -5.42 -18.29
N ALA A 183 8.85 -6.54 -18.21
CA ALA A 183 9.37 -7.81 -17.70
C ALA A 183 8.88 -8.98 -18.57
N ASP A 184 9.72 -10.01 -18.68
CA ASP A 184 9.38 -11.24 -19.40
C ASP A 184 8.35 -12.07 -18.60
N PRO A 185 7.12 -12.31 -19.14
CA PRO A 185 6.15 -13.16 -18.47
C PRO A 185 6.63 -14.61 -18.27
N ALA A 186 7.49 -15.10 -19.14
CA ALA A 186 8.02 -16.45 -19.06
C ALA A 186 8.91 -16.63 -17.82
N GLU A 187 9.59 -15.59 -17.37
CA GLU A 187 10.37 -15.63 -16.13
C GLU A 187 9.47 -15.85 -14.91
N GLY A 188 8.35 -15.12 -14.82
CA GLY A 188 7.36 -15.31 -13.75
C GLY A 188 6.80 -16.74 -13.75
N ARG A 189 6.45 -17.27 -14.94
CA ARG A 189 5.95 -18.65 -15.09
C ARG A 189 7.00 -19.70 -14.69
N ARG A 190 8.27 -19.53 -15.09
CA ARG A 190 9.36 -20.43 -14.68
C ARG A 190 9.52 -20.48 -13.16
N ARG A 191 9.49 -19.32 -12.48
CA ARG A 191 9.59 -19.22 -11.02
C ARG A 191 8.41 -19.89 -10.31
N LEU A 192 7.22 -19.81 -10.90
CA LEU A 192 6.02 -20.46 -10.40
C LEU A 192 5.96 -21.96 -10.76
N ARG A 193 6.89 -22.45 -11.59
CA ARG A 193 6.89 -23.82 -12.16
C ARG A 193 5.59 -24.10 -12.90
N LEU A 194 5.17 -23.13 -13.74
CA LEU A 194 3.99 -23.20 -14.58
C LEU A 194 4.37 -23.16 -16.05
N GLY A 195 3.62 -23.88 -16.87
CA GLY A 195 3.65 -23.84 -18.32
C GLY A 195 2.65 -22.83 -18.91
N ALA A 196 1.74 -23.33 -19.74
CA ALA A 196 0.72 -22.53 -20.41
C ALA A 196 -0.64 -22.46 -19.66
N GLU A 197 -0.71 -23.00 -18.43
CA GLU A 197 -1.93 -23.03 -17.64
C GLU A 197 -2.46 -21.61 -17.40
N PRO A 198 -3.78 -21.36 -17.49
CA PRO A 198 -4.36 -20.08 -17.10
C PRO A 198 -4.02 -19.74 -15.66
N LEU A 199 -3.54 -18.51 -15.40
CA LEU A 199 -3.00 -18.10 -14.13
C LEU A 199 -3.81 -16.98 -13.49
N VAL A 200 -4.44 -17.28 -12.37
CA VAL A 200 -5.02 -16.28 -11.45
C VAL A 200 -3.97 -15.93 -10.39
N MET A 201 -3.75 -14.64 -10.16
CA MET A 201 -2.70 -14.19 -9.24
C MET A 201 -3.23 -13.23 -8.19
N PHE A 202 -2.76 -13.40 -6.96
CA PHE A 202 -2.84 -12.43 -5.89
C PHE A 202 -1.43 -12.00 -5.46
N LEU A 203 -1.24 -10.69 -5.22
CA LEU A 203 0.01 -10.13 -4.72
C LEU A 203 -0.18 -9.51 -3.33
N GLY A 204 0.68 -9.84 -2.39
CA GLY A 204 0.85 -9.19 -1.09
C GLY A 204 0.67 -10.11 0.10
N THR A 205 1.11 -9.63 1.27
CA THR A 205 1.04 -10.35 2.54
C THR A 205 -0.38 -10.76 2.87
N PRO A 206 -0.64 -12.03 3.24
CA PRO A 206 -1.95 -12.50 3.67
C PRO A 206 -2.42 -11.75 4.91
N ARG A 207 -3.67 -11.27 4.85
CA ARG A 207 -4.41 -10.71 5.98
C ARG A 207 -5.87 -11.09 5.80
N ALA A 208 -6.60 -11.31 6.86
CA ALA A 208 -8.00 -11.76 6.79
C ALA A 208 -8.89 -10.85 5.93
N TYR A 209 -8.68 -9.53 6.02
CA TYR A 209 -9.45 -8.55 5.24
C TYR A 209 -9.11 -8.51 3.74
N LYS A 210 -8.06 -9.22 3.29
CA LYS A 210 -7.67 -9.26 1.87
C LYS A 210 -8.41 -10.34 1.06
N GLY A 211 -9.27 -11.14 1.71
CA GLY A 211 -10.17 -12.08 1.03
C GLY A 211 -9.47 -13.24 0.32
N LEU A 212 -8.28 -13.65 0.80
CA LEU A 212 -7.55 -14.77 0.19
C LEU A 212 -8.27 -16.11 0.31
N ASP A 213 -9.03 -16.30 1.40
CA ASP A 213 -9.89 -17.49 1.57
C ASP A 213 -10.97 -17.50 0.50
N ASP A 214 -11.63 -16.35 0.27
CA ASP A 214 -12.66 -16.20 -0.77
C ASP A 214 -12.08 -16.48 -2.16
N LEU A 215 -10.84 -16.04 -2.43
CA LEU A 215 -10.17 -16.30 -3.70
C LEU A 215 -9.82 -17.78 -3.88
N ALA A 216 -9.31 -18.43 -2.83
CA ALA A 216 -8.99 -19.85 -2.88
C ALA A 216 -10.23 -20.70 -3.11
N ASP A 217 -11.34 -20.38 -2.41
CA ASP A 217 -12.64 -21.05 -2.58
C ASP A 217 -13.22 -20.78 -3.99
N ALA A 218 -13.11 -19.52 -4.49
CA ALA A 218 -13.57 -19.17 -5.83
C ALA A 218 -12.82 -19.95 -6.92
N VAL A 219 -11.50 -20.01 -6.86
CA VAL A 219 -10.70 -20.77 -7.85
C VAL A 219 -10.98 -22.28 -7.75
N ALA A 220 -11.10 -22.82 -6.54
CA ALA A 220 -11.47 -24.23 -6.35
C ALA A 220 -12.86 -24.55 -6.93
N SER A 221 -13.83 -23.62 -6.83
CA SER A 221 -15.20 -23.80 -7.32
C SER A 221 -15.31 -23.79 -8.85
N LEU A 222 -14.32 -23.28 -9.57
CA LEU A 222 -14.27 -23.30 -11.05
C LEU A 222 -14.31 -24.71 -11.62
N ARG A 223 -13.89 -25.74 -10.83
CA ARG A 223 -13.77 -27.14 -11.29
C ARG A 223 -12.89 -27.27 -12.55
N ARG A 224 -11.94 -26.38 -12.72
CA ARG A 224 -10.99 -26.33 -13.84
C ARG A 224 -9.60 -26.74 -13.34
N PRO A 225 -9.19 -28.01 -13.53
CA PRO A 225 -7.92 -28.51 -13.04
C PRO A 225 -6.71 -27.89 -13.74
N ASP A 226 -6.92 -27.24 -14.89
CA ASP A 226 -5.95 -26.51 -15.68
C ASP A 226 -5.65 -25.11 -15.12
N VAL A 227 -6.54 -24.52 -14.31
CA VAL A 227 -6.36 -23.18 -13.75
C VAL A 227 -5.42 -23.22 -12.55
N ALA A 228 -4.36 -22.42 -12.59
CA ALA A 228 -3.44 -22.23 -11.50
C ALA A 228 -3.81 -20.98 -10.66
N LEU A 229 -3.70 -21.08 -9.33
CA LEU A 229 -3.71 -19.95 -8.41
C LEU A 229 -2.27 -19.70 -7.93
N ALA A 230 -1.76 -18.46 -8.07
CA ALA A 230 -0.51 -18.04 -7.46
C ALA A 230 -0.74 -16.95 -6.42
N VAL A 231 -0.14 -17.10 -5.25
CA VAL A 231 -0.16 -16.09 -4.18
C VAL A 231 1.28 -15.68 -3.87
N ILE A 232 1.63 -14.47 -4.25
CA ILE A 232 2.96 -13.91 -4.00
C ILE A 232 2.91 -13.11 -2.70
N GLY A 233 3.72 -13.48 -1.71
CA GLY A 233 3.75 -12.90 -0.37
C GLY A 233 3.19 -13.82 0.72
N ALA A 234 2.93 -15.10 0.40
CA ALA A 234 2.47 -16.13 1.34
C ALA A 234 3.49 -17.28 1.43
N SER A 235 3.94 -17.60 2.65
CA SER A 235 4.72 -18.82 2.87
C SER A 235 3.77 -20.02 3.01
N PRO A 236 4.08 -21.19 2.38
CA PRO A 236 3.32 -22.42 2.58
C PRO A 236 3.24 -22.84 4.06
N ASP A 237 4.27 -22.56 4.85
CA ASP A 237 4.39 -22.97 6.25
C ASP A 237 3.67 -22.01 7.21
N SER A 238 3.18 -20.88 6.74
CA SER A 238 2.38 -19.95 7.56
C SER A 238 0.96 -20.47 7.75
N ASP A 239 0.28 -20.03 8.84
CA ASP A 239 -1.13 -20.36 9.07
C ASP A 239 -2.02 -19.97 7.88
N ALA A 240 -1.79 -18.79 7.33
CA ALA A 240 -2.50 -18.32 6.13
C ALA A 240 -2.19 -19.18 4.91
N GLY A 241 -0.94 -19.57 4.71
CA GLY A 241 -0.55 -20.45 3.61
C GLY A 241 -1.17 -21.83 3.71
N ARG A 242 -1.16 -22.43 4.91
CA ARG A 242 -1.87 -23.72 5.17
C ARG A 242 -3.37 -23.61 4.91
N GLY A 243 -4.00 -22.50 5.31
CA GLY A 243 -5.42 -22.25 5.05
C GLY A 243 -5.75 -22.15 3.55
N ILE A 244 -4.89 -21.48 2.77
CA ILE A 244 -5.03 -21.40 1.30
C ILE A 244 -4.85 -22.79 0.66
N LEU A 245 -3.84 -23.56 1.06
CA LEU A 245 -3.57 -24.88 0.50
C LEU A 245 -4.65 -25.90 0.87
N ALA A 246 -5.28 -25.78 2.05
CA ALA A 246 -6.42 -26.61 2.42
C ALA A 246 -7.65 -26.42 1.51
N ARG A 247 -7.85 -25.18 0.98
CA ARG A 247 -8.95 -24.83 0.07
C ARG A 247 -8.60 -25.08 -1.40
N CYS A 248 -7.38 -24.74 -1.77
CA CYS A 248 -6.86 -24.88 -3.13
C CYS A 248 -5.48 -25.59 -3.10
N PRO A 249 -5.44 -26.94 -3.05
CA PRO A 249 -4.20 -27.71 -2.84
C PRO A 249 -3.14 -27.51 -3.92
N LYS A 250 -3.55 -27.08 -5.12
CA LYS A 250 -2.64 -26.80 -6.24
C LYS A 250 -2.13 -25.37 -6.28
N ALA A 251 -2.50 -24.50 -5.31
CA ALA A 251 -2.03 -23.13 -5.27
C ALA A 251 -0.50 -23.06 -5.18
N ARG A 252 0.09 -22.12 -5.91
CA ARG A 252 1.52 -21.80 -5.88
C ARG A 252 1.74 -20.66 -4.90
N LEU A 253 2.31 -20.95 -3.75
CA LEU A 253 2.62 -19.96 -2.74
C LEU A 253 4.09 -19.60 -2.84
N ILE A 254 4.37 -18.32 -3.07
CA ILE A 254 5.72 -17.78 -3.08
C ILE A 254 5.81 -16.86 -1.85
N PRO A 255 6.78 -17.03 -0.98
CA PRO A 255 7.04 -16.11 0.11
C PRO A 255 7.30 -14.69 -0.42
N TRP A 256 7.75 -13.81 0.46
CA TRP A 256 8.16 -12.49 0.05
C TRP A 256 9.22 -12.52 -1.07
N VAL A 257 9.07 -11.60 -2.04
CA VAL A 257 10.03 -11.37 -3.12
C VAL A 257 10.46 -9.90 -3.18
N PRO A 258 11.67 -9.58 -3.67
CA PRO A 258 12.10 -8.20 -3.93
C PRO A 258 11.13 -7.46 -4.84
N PHE A 259 10.98 -6.15 -4.60
CA PHE A 259 10.00 -5.31 -5.32
C PHE A 259 10.26 -5.30 -6.83
N GLU A 260 11.53 -5.32 -7.24
CA GLU A 260 11.96 -5.34 -8.63
C GLU A 260 11.57 -6.61 -9.38
N GLN A 261 11.25 -7.68 -8.66
CA GLN A 261 10.82 -8.96 -9.26
C GLN A 261 9.30 -9.04 -9.47
N ILE A 262 8.53 -8.17 -8.82
CA ILE A 262 7.06 -8.17 -8.89
C ILE A 262 6.54 -8.03 -10.31
N PRO A 263 7.10 -7.16 -11.18
CA PRO A 263 6.64 -7.04 -12.56
C PRO A 263 6.69 -8.34 -13.35
N ALA A 264 7.71 -9.20 -13.16
CA ALA A 264 7.81 -10.48 -13.84
C ALA A 264 6.67 -11.43 -13.46
N PHE A 265 6.34 -11.51 -12.16
CA PHE A 265 5.21 -12.31 -11.69
C PHE A 265 3.88 -11.76 -12.22
N LEU A 266 3.60 -10.48 -12.05
CA LEU A 266 2.34 -9.89 -12.49
C LEU A 266 2.16 -9.97 -14.00
N SER A 267 3.23 -9.80 -14.78
CA SER A 267 3.18 -9.94 -16.24
C SER A 267 2.81 -11.36 -16.69
N ALA A 268 3.09 -12.37 -15.85
CA ALA A 268 2.74 -13.76 -16.11
C ALA A 268 1.25 -14.07 -15.87
N ALA A 269 0.52 -13.23 -15.12
CA ALA A 269 -0.86 -13.47 -14.74
C ALA A 269 -1.83 -13.26 -15.93
N ASP A 270 -2.80 -14.15 -16.10
CA ASP A 270 -3.93 -13.96 -17.00
C ASP A 270 -5.02 -13.10 -16.32
N VAL A 271 -5.21 -13.25 -15.01
CA VAL A 271 -6.12 -12.45 -14.20
C VAL A 271 -5.45 -12.11 -12.86
N VAL A 272 -5.50 -10.84 -12.46
CA VAL A 272 -5.10 -10.42 -11.11
C VAL A 272 -6.34 -10.22 -10.26
N ALA A 273 -6.41 -10.91 -9.11
CA ALA A 273 -7.53 -10.83 -8.18
C ALA A 273 -7.15 -10.01 -6.92
N VAL A 274 -8.02 -9.04 -6.56
CA VAL A 274 -7.88 -8.20 -5.36
C VAL A 274 -9.19 -8.24 -4.58
N PRO A 275 -9.54 -9.37 -3.93
CA PRO A 275 -10.87 -9.62 -3.34
C PRO A 275 -10.99 -9.05 -1.91
N GLN A 276 -10.73 -7.77 -1.73
CA GLN A 276 -10.71 -7.11 -0.43
C GLN A 276 -12.09 -7.17 0.24
N ARG A 277 -12.13 -7.51 1.54
CA ARG A 277 -13.35 -7.49 2.36
C ARG A 277 -13.59 -6.08 2.92
N LEU A 278 -14.86 -5.74 3.14
CA LEU A 278 -15.22 -4.46 3.76
C LEU A 278 -15.09 -4.59 5.29
N THR A 279 -14.17 -3.83 5.86
CA THR A 279 -13.87 -3.79 7.29
C THR A 279 -13.46 -2.37 7.69
N SER A 280 -13.38 -2.06 8.99
CA SER A 280 -12.95 -0.74 9.47
C SER A 280 -11.52 -0.36 9.02
N ASP A 281 -10.68 -1.36 8.78
CA ASP A 281 -9.30 -1.15 8.32
C ASP A 281 -9.21 -1.01 6.78
N THR A 282 -10.24 -1.41 6.02
CA THR A 282 -10.21 -1.32 4.56
C THR A 282 -11.03 -0.18 3.97
N ILE A 283 -11.94 0.39 4.74
CA ILE A 283 -12.81 1.48 4.26
C ILE A 283 -12.03 2.70 3.78
N GLY A 284 -10.87 2.97 4.39
CA GLY A 284 -9.96 4.05 4.01
C GLY A 284 -8.82 3.64 3.07
N GLN A 285 -8.66 2.33 2.79
CA GLN A 285 -7.50 1.84 2.04
C GLN A 285 -7.72 1.86 0.52
N VAL A 286 -6.65 2.20 -0.20
CA VAL A 286 -6.50 1.90 -1.63
C VAL A 286 -5.41 0.84 -1.77
N PRO A 287 -5.72 -0.37 -2.24
CA PRO A 287 -4.70 -1.43 -2.35
C PRO A 287 -3.72 -1.14 -3.49
N ALA A 288 -2.46 -0.86 -3.15
CA ALA A 288 -1.40 -0.51 -4.11
C ALA A 288 -1.25 -1.56 -5.23
N LYS A 289 -1.45 -2.86 -4.92
CA LYS A 289 -1.39 -3.98 -5.87
C LYS A 289 -2.41 -3.87 -7.03
N LEU A 290 -3.51 -3.15 -6.81
CA LEU A 290 -4.48 -2.84 -7.85
C LEU A 290 -3.81 -2.01 -8.95
N LEU A 291 -3.09 -0.99 -8.54
CA LEU A 291 -2.36 -0.10 -9.45
C LEU A 291 -1.13 -0.79 -10.07
N ASP A 292 -0.52 -1.75 -9.36
CA ASP A 292 0.54 -2.61 -9.91
C ASP A 292 0.03 -3.39 -11.12
N ALA A 293 -1.12 -4.04 -10.98
CA ALA A 293 -1.75 -4.80 -12.07
C ALA A 293 -2.18 -3.89 -13.23
N MET A 294 -2.82 -2.75 -12.92
CA MET A 294 -3.24 -1.76 -13.92
C MET A 294 -2.04 -1.20 -14.69
N ALA A 295 -0.96 -0.87 -14.02
CA ALA A 295 0.25 -0.33 -14.66
C ALA A 295 0.84 -1.32 -15.68
N LEU A 296 0.77 -2.61 -15.42
CA LEU A 296 1.22 -3.67 -16.33
C LEU A 296 0.16 -4.14 -17.34
N GLY A 297 -0.99 -3.46 -17.41
CA GLY A 297 -2.06 -3.79 -18.32
C GLY A 297 -2.71 -5.15 -18.07
N ARG A 298 -2.69 -5.63 -16.81
CA ARG A 298 -3.31 -6.91 -16.45
C ARG A 298 -4.80 -6.74 -16.18
N PRO A 299 -5.65 -7.66 -16.65
CA PRO A 299 -7.07 -7.63 -16.30
C PRO A 299 -7.24 -7.88 -14.81
N VAL A 300 -8.14 -7.12 -14.19
CA VAL A 300 -8.35 -7.13 -12.74
C VAL A 300 -9.78 -7.53 -12.41
N VAL A 301 -9.92 -8.46 -11.45
CA VAL A 301 -11.16 -8.71 -10.72
C VAL A 301 -10.98 -8.24 -9.29
N SER A 302 -11.92 -7.43 -8.78
CA SER A 302 -11.85 -6.92 -7.42
C SER A 302 -13.23 -6.78 -6.79
N THR A 303 -13.29 -6.26 -5.57
CA THR A 303 -14.52 -6.08 -4.80
C THR A 303 -14.90 -4.61 -4.68
N ARG A 304 -16.18 -4.32 -4.39
CA ARG A 304 -16.72 -2.96 -4.17
C ARG A 304 -16.37 -2.46 -2.78
N VAL A 305 -15.07 -2.17 -2.55
CA VAL A 305 -14.56 -1.66 -1.26
C VAL A 305 -13.79 -0.36 -1.49
N SER A 306 -14.01 0.63 -0.62
CA SER A 306 -13.32 1.92 -0.66
C SER A 306 -13.39 2.57 -2.06
N MET A 307 -12.28 3.02 -2.60
CA MET A 307 -12.16 3.63 -3.93
C MET A 307 -12.00 2.62 -5.06
N ILE A 308 -12.00 1.32 -4.81
CA ILE A 308 -11.82 0.32 -5.87
C ILE A 308 -12.84 0.50 -7.01
N PRO A 309 -14.14 0.75 -6.75
CA PRO A 309 -15.11 1.02 -7.82
C PRO A 309 -14.77 2.23 -8.68
N GLU A 310 -14.32 3.32 -8.07
CA GLU A 310 -13.87 4.53 -8.79
C GLU A 310 -12.63 4.25 -9.64
N ILE A 311 -11.67 3.50 -9.09
CA ILE A 311 -10.41 3.16 -9.76
C ILE A 311 -10.64 2.25 -10.97
N LEU A 312 -11.49 1.22 -10.84
CA LEU A 312 -11.73 0.21 -11.86
C LEU A 312 -12.94 0.49 -12.77
N GLU A 313 -13.58 1.64 -12.65
CA GLU A 313 -14.74 2.00 -13.48
C GLU A 313 -14.45 1.81 -14.98
N GLY A 314 -15.15 0.90 -15.64
CA GLY A 314 -14.99 0.60 -17.05
C GLY A 314 -13.69 -0.14 -17.46
N CYS A 315 -12.81 -0.50 -16.50
CA CYS A 315 -11.52 -1.13 -16.78
C CYS A 315 -11.18 -2.35 -15.91
N GLY A 316 -12.17 -2.90 -15.18
CA GLY A 316 -12.04 -4.13 -14.42
C GLY A 316 -13.40 -4.71 -14.07
N LEU A 317 -13.43 -5.92 -13.53
CA LEU A 317 -14.66 -6.55 -13.03
C LEU A 317 -14.78 -6.38 -11.52
N LEU A 318 -15.98 -6.05 -11.06
CA LEU A 318 -16.28 -5.79 -9.66
C LEU A 318 -17.36 -6.72 -9.15
N VAL A 319 -17.11 -7.33 -8.00
CA VAL A 319 -18.07 -8.19 -7.28
C VAL A 319 -18.30 -7.66 -5.87
N GLU A 320 -19.33 -8.15 -5.19
CA GLU A 320 -19.55 -7.78 -3.80
C GLU A 320 -18.51 -8.43 -2.87
N PRO A 321 -18.10 -7.75 -1.79
CA PRO A 321 -17.16 -8.33 -0.81
C PRO A 321 -17.72 -9.62 -0.19
N GLY A 322 -16.94 -10.71 -0.27
CA GLY A 322 -17.34 -12.03 0.24
C GLY A 322 -18.21 -12.86 -0.72
N ASP A 323 -18.55 -12.32 -1.90
CA ASP A 323 -19.25 -13.09 -2.92
C ASP A 323 -18.29 -14.01 -3.69
N VAL A 324 -18.09 -15.20 -3.13
CA VAL A 324 -17.20 -16.23 -3.71
C VAL A 324 -17.68 -16.68 -5.09
N GLN A 325 -19.01 -16.81 -5.30
CA GLN A 325 -19.57 -17.27 -6.57
C GLN A 325 -19.44 -16.19 -7.66
N GLY A 326 -19.73 -14.94 -7.32
CA GLY A 326 -19.49 -13.80 -8.23
C GLY A 326 -18.02 -13.65 -8.57
N LEU A 327 -17.11 -13.85 -7.60
CA LEU A 327 -15.67 -13.82 -7.82
C LEU A 327 -15.24 -14.94 -8.80
N ALA A 328 -15.73 -16.16 -8.59
CA ALA A 328 -15.48 -17.29 -9.49
C ALA A 328 -15.99 -17.01 -10.91
N ALA A 329 -17.23 -16.53 -11.06
CA ALA A 329 -17.83 -16.20 -12.35
C ALA A 329 -17.05 -15.10 -13.08
N ALA A 330 -16.62 -14.05 -12.38
CA ALA A 330 -15.82 -12.97 -12.96
C ALA A 330 -14.44 -13.46 -13.42
N ILE A 331 -13.79 -14.33 -12.64
CA ILE A 331 -12.51 -14.95 -13.01
C ILE A 331 -12.71 -15.83 -14.24
N ALA A 332 -13.70 -16.73 -14.25
CA ALA A 332 -14.00 -17.61 -15.39
C ALA A 332 -14.22 -16.81 -16.67
N ARG A 333 -15.04 -15.74 -16.61
CA ARG A 333 -15.32 -14.86 -17.75
C ARG A 333 -14.04 -14.31 -18.39
N LEU A 334 -13.08 -13.82 -17.59
CA LEU A 334 -11.83 -13.27 -18.12
C LEU A 334 -10.86 -14.35 -18.60
N LEU A 335 -10.92 -15.56 -18.06
CA LEU A 335 -10.11 -16.68 -18.55
C LEU A 335 -10.66 -17.25 -19.87
N ASP A 336 -11.99 -17.18 -20.07
CA ASP A 336 -12.67 -17.72 -21.25
C ASP A 336 -12.69 -16.71 -22.41
N ASP A 337 -12.86 -15.42 -22.13
CA ASP A 337 -12.81 -14.34 -23.13
C ASP A 337 -11.51 -13.53 -23.03
N ARG A 338 -10.48 -14.00 -23.72
CA ARG A 338 -9.17 -13.33 -23.77
C ARG A 338 -9.26 -11.94 -24.42
N THR A 339 -10.19 -11.72 -25.34
CA THR A 339 -10.37 -10.44 -26.01
C THR A 339 -10.89 -9.39 -25.03
N GLU A 340 -11.91 -9.76 -24.25
CA GLU A 340 -12.41 -8.90 -23.18
C GLU A 340 -11.34 -8.64 -22.11
N ALA A 341 -10.62 -9.68 -21.67
CA ALA A 341 -9.55 -9.57 -20.68
C ALA A 341 -8.46 -8.57 -21.13
N GLN A 342 -8.00 -8.68 -22.39
CA GLN A 342 -7.02 -7.77 -22.97
C GLN A 342 -7.56 -6.34 -23.07
N ALA A 343 -8.80 -6.17 -23.51
CA ALA A 343 -9.43 -4.85 -23.63
C ALA A 343 -9.56 -4.17 -22.25
N LEU A 344 -9.96 -4.92 -21.20
CA LEU A 344 -10.02 -4.41 -19.83
C LEU A 344 -8.62 -4.05 -19.32
N GLY A 345 -7.63 -4.90 -19.53
CA GLY A 345 -6.24 -4.63 -19.15
C GLY A 345 -5.66 -3.38 -19.82
N SER A 346 -5.92 -3.18 -21.12
CA SER A 346 -5.49 -1.99 -21.85
C SER A 346 -6.13 -0.72 -21.28
N ARG A 347 -7.45 -0.71 -21.06
CA ARG A 347 -8.15 0.42 -20.43
C ARG A 347 -7.66 0.69 -19.00
N ALA A 348 -7.35 -0.38 -18.24
CA ALA A 348 -6.79 -0.24 -16.91
C ALA A 348 -5.40 0.44 -16.95
N ARG A 349 -4.57 0.08 -17.93
CA ARG A 349 -3.28 0.74 -18.18
C ARG A 349 -3.43 2.21 -18.53
N GLU A 350 -4.29 2.55 -19.49
CA GLU A 350 -4.56 3.93 -19.90
C GLU A 350 -5.00 4.78 -18.71
N ARG A 351 -5.96 4.26 -17.91
CA ARG A 351 -6.44 4.95 -16.70
C ARG A 351 -5.35 5.08 -15.64
N CYS A 352 -4.47 4.07 -15.49
CA CYS A 352 -3.35 4.14 -14.57
C CYS A 352 -2.36 5.25 -14.98
N VAL A 353 -2.02 5.35 -16.26
CA VAL A 353 -1.15 6.42 -16.79
C VAL A 353 -1.77 7.79 -16.58
N GLU A 354 -3.06 7.94 -16.91
CA GLU A 354 -3.76 9.23 -16.83
C GLU A 354 -3.91 9.74 -15.39
N ARG A 355 -4.28 8.85 -14.44
CA ARG A 355 -4.75 9.25 -13.11
C ARG A 355 -3.89 8.77 -11.95
N TYR A 356 -3.13 7.69 -12.13
CA TYR A 356 -2.40 7.00 -11.06
C TYR A 356 -0.91 6.86 -11.36
N SER A 357 -0.37 7.67 -12.29
CA SER A 357 1.07 7.78 -12.55
C SER A 357 1.74 8.75 -11.58
N PHE A 358 3.07 8.70 -11.50
CA PHE A 358 3.86 9.70 -10.78
C PHE A 358 3.58 11.11 -11.30
N GLU A 359 3.43 11.27 -12.61
CA GLU A 359 3.13 12.57 -13.20
C GLU A 359 1.75 13.09 -12.77
N ALA A 360 0.73 12.22 -12.79
CA ALA A 360 -0.61 12.57 -12.31
C ALA A 360 -0.60 13.01 -10.84
N ALA A 361 0.14 12.28 -9.98
CA ALA A 361 0.28 12.65 -8.56
C ALA A 361 1.02 13.99 -8.39
N ARG A 362 2.11 14.22 -9.14
CA ARG A 362 2.88 15.47 -9.10
C ARG A 362 2.05 16.68 -9.49
N ARG A 363 1.16 16.57 -10.48
CA ARG A 363 0.23 17.65 -10.87
C ARG A 363 -0.63 18.15 -9.72
N VAL A 364 -0.93 17.27 -8.75
CA VAL A 364 -1.74 17.58 -7.57
C VAL A 364 -0.86 17.97 -6.36
N LEU A 365 0.25 17.27 -6.18
CA LEU A 365 1.13 17.44 -5.02
C LEU A 365 1.98 18.71 -5.09
N PHE A 366 2.52 19.07 -6.27
CA PHE A 366 3.42 20.22 -6.39
C PHE A 366 2.77 21.57 -6.08
N PRO A 367 1.53 21.86 -6.53
CA PRO A 367 0.81 23.06 -6.09
C PRO A 367 0.62 23.14 -4.57
N LEU A 368 0.36 22.00 -3.90
CA LEU A 368 0.28 21.95 -2.44
C LEU A 368 1.63 22.32 -1.81
N VAL A 369 2.73 21.72 -2.28
CA VAL A 369 4.08 22.01 -1.79
C VAL A 369 4.41 23.51 -2.00
N THR A 370 4.15 24.04 -3.19
CA THR A 370 4.41 25.46 -3.50
C THR A 370 3.65 26.39 -2.57
N ARG A 371 2.36 26.13 -2.32
CA ARG A 371 1.53 26.91 -1.40
C ARG A 371 2.06 26.88 0.03
N VAL A 372 2.42 25.69 0.52
CA VAL A 372 2.93 25.50 1.88
C VAL A 372 4.30 26.16 2.06
N MET A 373 5.15 26.17 1.03
CA MET A 373 6.44 26.84 1.05
C MET A 373 6.33 28.37 0.95
N ALA A 374 5.31 28.90 0.25
CA ALA A 374 5.07 30.33 0.12
C ALA A 374 4.47 30.97 1.38
N GLY A 375 3.80 30.21 2.24
CA GLY A 375 3.22 30.67 3.51
C GLY A 375 4.22 30.86 4.67
N ARG A 376 5.53 30.94 4.35
CA ARG A 376 6.63 31.19 5.31
C ARG A 376 6.71 32.64 5.75
#